data_50e791cc5208eb5e87a65b5c561c08d8
#
_entry.id   50e791cc5208eb5e87a65b5c561c08d8
#
_cell.length_a   1.000
_cell.length_b   1.000
_cell.length_c   1.000
_cell.angle_alpha   90.00
_cell.angle_beta   90.00
_cell.angle_gamma   90.00
#
_symmetry.space_group_name_H-M   'P 1'
#
loop_
_entity.id
_entity.type
_entity.pdbx_description
1 polymer ?
#
loop_
_entity_poly.entity_id
_entity_poly.type
_entity_poly.pdbx_seq_one_letter_code
_entity_poly.pdbx_strand_id
1 'polypeptide(L)'
;PRNIAYATGDYRAVPLLIKGVMYTNTNHGQVVALNPATGELIWSFDPESYALGRPVFSPAQTRGIEYWTDGNISRIFIATLGKQLVSIDVNTGKPDPNFGEDGFVDLRDNFGKLEFEIDNITHGAPPIAVGDSVIIGSKIFDYTLFNRSPPGHVRAYDAYTGEFKWRFY
;
A
#
# COMPACT_ATOMS: atom_id res chain seq x y z
N PRO A 1 7.99 20.63 -12.24
CA PRO A 1 8.74 19.54 -11.63
C PRO A 1 9.32 20.06 -10.32
N ARG A 2 8.78 19.64 -9.20
CA ARG A 2 9.36 19.98 -7.89
C ARG A 2 10.60 19.11 -7.74
N ASN A 3 11.77 19.73 -7.61
CA ASN A 3 13.00 19.04 -7.20
C ASN A 3 12.84 18.58 -5.75
N ILE A 4 12.16 17.46 -5.57
CA ILE A 4 12.14 16.78 -4.29
C ILE A 4 13.37 15.86 -4.30
N ALA A 5 14.39 16.23 -3.53
CA ALA A 5 15.54 15.37 -3.29
C ALA A 5 15.07 14.16 -2.49
N TYR A 6 14.64 13.11 -3.18
CA TYR A 6 14.34 11.82 -2.55
C TYR A 6 15.64 11.14 -2.16
N ALA A 7 15.71 10.62 -0.94
CA ALA A 7 16.74 9.67 -0.60
C ALA A 7 16.58 8.48 -1.56
N THR A 8 17.64 8.11 -2.26
CA THR A 8 17.69 6.95 -3.13
C THR A 8 17.45 5.72 -2.28
N GLY A 9 16.26 5.15 -2.36
CA GLY A 9 15.91 3.87 -1.77
C GLY A 9 16.13 2.75 -2.80
N ASP A 10 16.44 1.55 -2.34
CA ASP A 10 16.50 0.38 -3.22
C ASP A 10 15.11 0.09 -3.79
N TYR A 11 15.02 -0.09 -5.10
CA TYR A 11 13.83 -0.61 -5.74
C TYR A 11 13.71 -2.11 -5.43
N ARG A 12 12.63 -2.51 -4.75
CA ARG A 12 12.40 -3.90 -4.31
C ARG A 12 11.01 -4.42 -4.67
N ALA A 13 10.28 -3.71 -5.53
CA ALA A 13 8.96 -4.14 -5.95
C ALA A 13 9.05 -5.32 -6.91
N VAL A 14 8.14 -6.26 -6.76
CA VAL A 14 7.94 -7.37 -7.70
C VAL A 14 6.80 -6.99 -8.63
N PRO A 15 7.05 -6.89 -9.94
CA PRO A 15 5.99 -6.62 -10.91
C PRO A 15 4.99 -7.79 -11.01
N LEU A 16 3.72 -7.47 -11.28
CA LEU A 16 2.67 -8.43 -11.59
C LEU A 16 2.38 -8.39 -13.10
N LEU A 17 2.26 -9.55 -13.73
CA LEU A 17 1.82 -9.67 -15.12
C LEU A 17 0.42 -10.27 -15.16
N ILE A 18 -0.58 -9.45 -15.49
CA ILE A 18 -2.00 -9.85 -15.48
C ILE A 18 -2.60 -9.54 -16.85
N LYS A 19 -3.11 -10.56 -17.53
CA LYS A 19 -3.77 -10.43 -18.85
C LYS A 19 -2.96 -9.60 -19.85
N GLY A 20 -1.63 -9.76 -19.86
CA GLY A 20 -0.74 -9.08 -20.81
C GLY A 20 -0.37 -7.63 -20.44
N VAL A 21 -0.78 -7.14 -19.29
CA VAL A 21 -0.39 -5.84 -18.72
C VAL A 21 0.54 -6.06 -17.52
N MET A 22 1.61 -5.30 -17.46
CA MET A 22 2.54 -5.30 -16.32
C MET A 22 2.18 -4.20 -15.36
N TYR A 23 1.96 -4.56 -14.11
CA TYR A 23 1.69 -3.63 -13.01
C TYR A 23 2.86 -3.64 -12.03
N THR A 24 3.28 -2.47 -11.59
CA THR A 24 4.32 -2.35 -10.57
C THR A 24 4.18 -1.01 -9.82
N ASN A 25 4.94 -0.85 -8.75
CA ASN A 25 5.03 0.44 -8.08
C ASN A 25 6.45 0.99 -8.14
N THR A 26 6.56 2.32 -8.11
CA THR A 26 7.85 3.01 -8.01
C THR A 26 8.30 3.11 -6.55
N ASN A 27 9.55 3.54 -6.33
CA ASN A 27 10.08 3.81 -4.98
C ASN A 27 9.30 4.86 -4.21
N HIS A 28 8.53 5.70 -4.90
CA HIS A 28 7.71 6.74 -4.30
C HIS A 28 6.27 6.28 -4.02
N GLY A 29 5.97 5.00 -4.27
CA GLY A 29 4.64 4.43 -4.05
C GLY A 29 3.64 4.74 -5.17
N GLN A 30 4.09 5.32 -6.29
CA GLN A 30 3.24 5.43 -7.48
C GLN A 30 3.00 4.04 -8.06
N VAL A 31 1.78 3.76 -8.49
CA VAL A 31 1.43 2.53 -9.20
C VAL A 31 1.38 2.82 -10.70
N VAL A 32 1.96 1.94 -11.50
CA VAL A 32 1.99 2.09 -12.95
C VAL A 32 1.53 0.80 -13.64
N ALA A 33 0.80 0.95 -14.73
CA ALA A 33 0.50 -0.11 -15.68
C ALA A 33 1.27 0.15 -16.97
N LEU A 34 1.97 -0.86 -17.45
CA LEU A 34 2.86 -0.79 -18.60
C LEU A 34 2.54 -1.90 -19.61
N ASN A 35 2.79 -1.63 -20.87
CA ASN A 35 2.91 -2.67 -21.88
C ASN A 35 4.23 -3.41 -21.66
N PRO A 36 4.24 -4.71 -21.32
CA PRO A 36 5.46 -5.42 -20.99
C PRO A 36 6.42 -5.64 -22.20
N ALA A 37 5.91 -5.55 -23.42
CA ALA A 37 6.71 -5.73 -24.63
C ALA A 37 7.44 -4.45 -25.06
N THR A 38 6.83 -3.27 -24.81
CA THR A 38 7.37 -1.98 -25.28
C THR A 38 7.84 -1.08 -24.14
N GLY A 39 7.36 -1.32 -22.90
CA GLY A 39 7.58 -0.44 -21.75
C GLY A 39 6.72 0.83 -21.77
N GLU A 40 5.79 0.94 -22.73
CA GLU A 40 4.89 2.10 -22.81
C GLU A 40 3.95 2.16 -21.62
N LEU A 41 3.78 3.37 -21.10
CA LEU A 41 2.86 3.64 -19.99
C LEU A 41 1.42 3.56 -20.48
N ILE A 42 0.61 2.73 -19.80
CA ILE A 42 -0.83 2.65 -20.05
C ILE A 42 -1.55 3.63 -19.11
N TRP A 43 -1.26 3.55 -17.81
CA TRP A 43 -1.72 4.52 -16.82
C TRP A 43 -0.75 4.60 -15.63
N SER A 44 -0.84 5.68 -14.88
CA SER A 44 -0.15 5.84 -13.60
C SER A 44 -1.07 6.47 -12.56
N PHE A 45 -0.89 6.05 -11.32
CA PHE A 45 -1.55 6.61 -10.14
C PHE A 45 -0.52 7.02 -9.10
N ASP A 46 -0.60 8.24 -8.61
CA ASP A 46 0.24 8.77 -7.53
C ASP A 46 -0.62 9.00 -6.29
N PRO A 47 -0.44 8.23 -5.20
CA PRO A 47 -1.15 8.43 -3.94
C PRO A 47 -0.65 9.64 -3.16
N GLU A 48 0.33 10.40 -3.67
CA GLU A 48 0.96 11.55 -3.02
C GLU A 48 1.43 11.28 -1.57
N SER A 49 1.80 10.04 -1.28
CA SER A 49 2.19 9.60 0.07
C SER A 49 3.33 10.43 0.68
N TYR A 50 4.13 11.06 -0.15
CA TYR A 50 5.19 11.99 0.25
C TYR A 50 4.67 13.29 0.86
N ALA A 51 3.41 13.67 0.56
CA ALA A 51 2.79 14.88 1.13
C ALA A 51 2.42 14.70 2.61
N LEU A 52 2.25 13.45 3.04
CA LEU A 52 1.90 13.09 4.43
C LEU A 52 3.13 12.98 5.36
N GLY A 53 4.29 13.38 4.88
CA GLY A 53 5.54 13.34 5.63
C GLY A 53 6.34 12.05 5.45
N ARG A 54 7.61 12.08 5.82
CA ARG A 54 8.46 10.88 5.80
C ARG A 54 8.21 10.06 7.07
N PRO A 55 8.12 8.72 6.96
CA PRO A 55 8.31 7.87 8.12
C PRO A 55 9.69 8.20 8.73
N VAL A 56 9.72 8.50 10.00
CA VAL A 56 10.90 9.06 10.69
C VAL A 56 12.17 8.19 10.54
N PHE A 57 12.01 6.89 10.21
CA PHE A 57 13.12 5.92 10.23
C PHE A 57 13.09 4.87 9.10
N SER A 58 12.31 5.02 8.05
CA SER A 58 12.31 4.02 6.97
C SER A 58 12.71 4.64 5.65
N PRO A 59 13.67 4.02 4.91
CA PRO A 59 13.77 4.32 3.50
C PRO A 59 12.40 4.06 2.85
N ALA A 60 12.01 4.93 1.94
CA ALA A 60 10.77 4.83 1.19
C ALA A 60 10.77 3.52 0.38
N GLN A 61 10.23 2.45 0.95
CA GLN A 61 10.22 1.13 0.32
C GLN A 61 8.82 0.55 0.40
N THR A 62 8.10 0.66 -0.70
CA THR A 62 6.93 -0.18 -0.96
C THR A 62 7.38 -1.36 -1.80
N ARG A 63 7.27 -2.58 -1.27
CA ARG A 63 7.86 -3.78 -1.92
C ARG A 63 6.97 -4.42 -2.97
N GLY A 64 5.79 -3.91 -3.22
CA GLY A 64 4.90 -4.43 -4.23
C GLY A 64 3.46 -4.02 -4.04
N ILE A 65 2.67 -4.53 -4.91
CA ILE A 65 1.23 -4.35 -5.03
C ILE A 65 0.57 -5.71 -5.07
N GLU A 66 -0.73 -5.77 -4.87
CA GLU A 66 -1.53 -6.99 -4.96
C GLU A 66 -2.65 -6.84 -5.97
N TYR A 67 -2.87 -7.86 -6.79
CA TYR A 67 -4.01 -7.92 -7.70
C TYR A 67 -5.13 -8.77 -7.11
N TRP A 68 -6.34 -8.28 -7.25
CA TRP A 68 -7.54 -8.99 -6.83
C TRP A 68 -8.65 -8.86 -7.86
N THR A 69 -9.46 -9.93 -7.99
CA THR A 69 -10.68 -9.93 -8.81
C THR A 69 -11.70 -10.93 -8.28
N ASP A 70 -12.97 -10.60 -8.44
CA ASP A 70 -14.11 -11.51 -8.25
C ASP A 70 -14.65 -12.05 -9.59
N GLY A 71 -14.01 -11.71 -10.71
CA GLY A 71 -14.41 -12.03 -12.06
C GLY A 71 -15.16 -10.89 -12.77
N ASN A 72 -15.80 -9.98 -12.04
CA ASN A 72 -16.52 -8.82 -12.59
C ASN A 72 -15.72 -7.54 -12.46
N ILE A 73 -15.17 -7.31 -11.28
CA ILE A 73 -14.28 -6.17 -10.99
C ILE A 73 -12.85 -6.66 -10.76
N SER A 74 -11.91 -5.80 -11.04
CA SER A 74 -10.49 -6.08 -10.83
C SER A 74 -9.80 -4.87 -10.23
N ARG A 75 -8.99 -5.10 -9.20
CA ARG A 75 -8.33 -4.06 -8.39
C ARG A 75 -6.86 -4.34 -8.19
N ILE A 76 -6.10 -3.27 -8.05
CA ILE A 76 -4.75 -3.29 -7.49
C ILE A 76 -4.81 -2.67 -6.09
N PHE A 77 -4.26 -3.38 -5.11
CA PHE A 77 -4.10 -2.87 -3.75
C PHE A 77 -2.65 -2.49 -3.49
N ILE A 78 -2.45 -1.38 -2.81
CA ILE A 78 -1.14 -0.94 -2.33
C ILE A 78 -1.26 -0.38 -0.91
N ALA A 79 -0.33 -0.77 -0.03
CA ALA A 79 -0.14 -0.11 1.25
C ALA A 79 0.92 0.97 1.09
N THR A 80 0.55 2.23 1.32
CA THR A 80 1.42 3.37 1.07
C THR A 80 2.27 3.74 2.28
N LEU A 81 3.33 4.52 2.04
CA LEU A 81 4.14 5.12 3.11
C LEU A 81 3.35 6.13 3.94
N GLY A 82 2.29 6.70 3.39
CA GLY A 82 1.34 7.56 4.09
C GLY A 82 0.40 6.80 5.03
N LYS A 83 0.63 5.50 5.25
CA LYS A 83 -0.20 4.63 6.09
C LYS A 83 -1.65 4.51 5.57
N GLN A 84 -1.80 4.38 4.27
CA GLN A 84 -3.08 4.16 3.63
C GLN A 84 -3.06 2.83 2.86
N LEU A 85 -4.16 2.10 2.91
CA LEU A 85 -4.46 1.06 1.94
C LEU A 85 -5.29 1.70 0.83
N VAL A 86 -4.82 1.56 -0.41
CA VAL A 86 -5.49 2.12 -1.58
C VAL A 86 -5.98 0.99 -2.47
N SER A 87 -7.21 1.13 -2.95
CA SER A 87 -7.81 0.28 -3.97
C SER A 87 -7.89 1.03 -5.29
N ILE A 88 -7.28 0.49 -6.34
CA ILE A 88 -7.18 1.11 -7.66
C ILE A 88 -7.88 0.22 -8.68
N ASP A 89 -8.80 0.76 -9.46
CA ASP A 89 -9.41 0.06 -10.59
C ASP A 89 -8.35 -0.23 -11.67
N VAL A 90 -8.23 -1.50 -12.05
CA VAL A 90 -7.20 -2.01 -12.96
C VAL A 90 -7.29 -1.39 -14.36
N ASN A 91 -8.50 -1.08 -14.81
CA ASN A 91 -8.73 -0.60 -16.18
C ASN A 91 -8.46 0.90 -16.32
N THR A 92 -8.75 1.65 -15.26
CA THR A 92 -8.71 3.12 -15.30
C THR A 92 -7.50 3.72 -14.59
N GLY A 93 -6.88 2.97 -13.68
CA GLY A 93 -5.81 3.48 -12.82
C GLY A 93 -6.29 4.49 -11.77
N LYS A 94 -7.60 4.56 -11.52
CA LYS A 94 -8.20 5.48 -10.54
C LYS A 94 -8.55 4.77 -9.25
N PRO A 95 -8.53 5.46 -8.10
CA PRO A 95 -9.06 4.92 -6.86
C PRO A 95 -10.52 4.52 -7.01
N ASP A 96 -10.90 3.41 -6.37
CA ASP A 96 -12.29 2.94 -6.38
C ASP A 96 -13.10 3.71 -5.33
N PRO A 97 -14.09 4.53 -5.72
CA PRO A 97 -14.84 5.36 -4.77
C PRO A 97 -15.69 4.57 -3.78
N ASN A 98 -15.90 3.27 -4.02
CA ASN A 98 -16.67 2.41 -3.10
C ASN A 98 -15.78 1.76 -2.02
N PHE A 99 -14.48 1.99 -2.05
CA PHE A 99 -13.53 1.42 -1.10
C PHE A 99 -13.07 2.49 -0.10
N GLY A 100 -13.40 2.31 1.18
CA GLY A 100 -13.04 3.26 2.24
C GLY A 100 -13.58 4.65 1.97
N GLU A 101 -12.73 5.66 2.11
CA GLU A 101 -13.01 7.05 1.75
C GLU A 101 -12.37 7.32 0.38
N ASP A 102 -13.20 7.37 -0.68
CA ASP A 102 -12.76 7.65 -2.06
C ASP A 102 -11.59 6.77 -2.57
N GLY A 103 -11.55 5.51 -2.18
CA GLY A 103 -10.51 4.55 -2.58
C GLY A 103 -9.43 4.32 -1.55
N PHE A 104 -9.54 4.94 -0.37
CA PHE A 104 -8.50 4.93 0.66
C PHE A 104 -9.04 4.44 2.01
N VAL A 105 -8.25 3.63 2.69
CA VAL A 105 -8.46 3.25 4.10
C VAL A 105 -7.27 3.73 4.91
N ASP A 106 -7.52 4.46 6.00
CA ASP A 106 -6.47 4.89 6.92
C ASP A 106 -5.98 3.71 7.75
N LEU A 107 -4.73 3.34 7.58
CA LEU A 107 -4.11 2.24 8.31
C LEU A 107 -3.63 2.64 9.72
N ARG A 108 -3.83 3.88 10.13
CA ARG A 108 -3.61 4.31 11.53
C ARG A 108 -4.74 3.86 12.43
N ASP A 109 -5.90 3.58 11.85
CA ASP A 109 -7.05 3.06 12.57
C ASP A 109 -6.93 1.56 12.91
N ASN A 110 -7.81 1.10 13.78
CA ASN A 110 -7.97 -0.32 14.13
C ASN A 110 -6.75 -0.99 14.79
N PHE A 111 -5.84 -0.20 15.41
CA PHE A 111 -4.79 -0.74 16.28
C PHE A 111 -5.28 -1.02 17.71
N GLY A 112 -6.48 -0.59 18.07
CA GLY A 112 -6.98 -0.61 19.44
C GLY A 112 -6.41 0.54 20.26
N LYS A 113 -6.39 0.37 21.58
CA LYS A 113 -5.80 1.37 22.49
C LYS A 113 -4.28 1.32 22.36
N LEU A 114 -3.70 2.30 21.67
CA LEU A 114 -2.25 2.44 21.54
C LEU A 114 -1.73 3.29 22.71
N GLU A 115 -0.68 2.78 23.35
CA GLU A 115 0.15 3.54 24.30
C GLU A 115 1.39 4.15 23.59
N PHE A 116 1.39 4.15 22.23
CA PHE A 116 2.55 4.46 21.40
C PHE A 116 2.21 5.43 20.28
N GLU A 117 3.21 6.12 19.79
CA GLU A 117 3.08 6.94 18.61
C GLU A 117 2.91 6.06 17.37
N ILE A 118 1.78 6.21 16.69
CA ILE A 118 1.44 5.47 15.47
C ILE A 118 2.41 5.73 14.31
N ASP A 119 3.18 6.80 14.40
CA ASP A 119 4.16 7.18 13.39
C ASP A 119 5.32 6.19 13.25
N ASN A 120 5.53 5.34 14.25
CA ASN A 120 6.54 4.28 14.22
C ASN A 120 6.08 3.00 13.50
N ILE A 121 4.85 2.96 12.98
CA ILE A 121 4.32 1.84 12.21
C ILE A 121 4.42 2.16 10.72
N THR A 122 4.92 1.22 9.93
CA THR A 122 5.01 1.32 8.49
C THR A 122 4.46 0.05 7.81
N HIS A 123 4.19 0.15 6.51
CA HIS A 123 3.70 -0.95 5.69
C HIS A 123 4.64 -1.12 4.49
N GLY A 124 5.65 -1.97 4.65
CA GLY A 124 6.65 -2.19 3.59
C GLY A 124 6.42 -3.44 2.75
N ALA A 125 5.60 -4.38 3.21
CA ALA A 125 5.21 -5.56 2.46
C ALA A 125 4.00 -5.26 1.55
N PRO A 126 3.87 -5.94 0.39
CA PRO A 126 2.64 -5.86 -0.38
C PRO A 126 1.47 -6.42 0.45
N PRO A 127 0.25 -5.94 0.24
CA PRO A 127 -0.95 -6.62 0.72
C PRO A 127 -1.04 -8.04 0.14
N ILE A 128 -1.89 -8.87 0.72
CA ILE A 128 -2.27 -10.19 0.17
C ILE A 128 -3.79 -10.23 0.10
N ALA A 129 -4.32 -10.58 -1.06
CA ALA A 129 -5.76 -10.74 -1.25
C ALA A 129 -6.17 -12.22 -1.23
N VAL A 130 -7.13 -12.56 -0.38
CA VAL A 130 -7.67 -13.93 -0.25
C VAL A 130 -9.19 -13.87 -0.14
N GLY A 131 -9.89 -14.43 -1.12
CA GLY A 131 -11.35 -14.35 -1.18
C GLY A 131 -11.83 -12.90 -1.22
N ASP A 132 -12.62 -12.50 -0.27
CA ASP A 132 -13.15 -11.15 -0.08
C ASP A 132 -12.33 -10.31 0.90
N SER A 133 -11.10 -10.68 1.18
CA SER A 133 -10.28 -10.01 2.20
C SER A 133 -8.93 -9.56 1.66
N VAL A 134 -8.51 -8.36 2.05
CA VAL A 134 -7.16 -7.82 1.85
C VAL A 134 -6.44 -7.80 3.17
N ILE A 135 -5.32 -8.49 3.26
CA ILE A 135 -4.55 -8.72 4.49
C ILE A 135 -3.26 -7.90 4.43
N ILE A 136 -2.96 -7.18 5.50
CA ILE A 136 -1.80 -6.32 5.63
C ILE A 136 -1.05 -6.61 6.92
N GLY A 137 0.25 -6.83 6.82
CA GLY A 137 1.17 -6.83 7.96
C GLY A 137 1.68 -5.43 8.29
N SER A 138 1.90 -5.18 9.56
CA SER A 138 2.55 -3.95 10.03
C SER A 138 4.04 -4.21 10.25
N LYS A 139 4.89 -3.32 9.73
CA LYS A 139 6.31 -3.30 10.04
C LYS A 139 6.53 -2.39 11.23
N ILE A 140 7.10 -2.92 12.29
CA ILE A 140 7.58 -2.17 13.43
C ILE A 140 9.06 -1.84 13.28
N PHE A 141 9.45 -0.71 13.84
CA PHE A 141 10.85 -0.31 13.89
C PHE A 141 11.51 -0.95 15.12
N ASP A 142 12.34 -1.97 14.89
CA ASP A 142 12.95 -2.82 15.92
C ASP A 142 14.37 -2.39 16.35
N TYR A 143 14.87 -1.27 15.81
CA TYR A 143 16.17 -0.68 16.20
C TYR A 143 16.07 0.31 17.37
N THR A 144 14.91 0.48 17.94
CA THR A 144 14.73 1.41 19.05
C THR A 144 15.09 0.75 20.38
N LEU A 145 15.91 1.42 21.15
CA LEU A 145 16.24 1.07 22.53
C LEU A 145 15.05 1.30 23.51
N PHE A 146 13.84 1.48 22.99
CA PHE A 146 12.67 1.71 23.81
C PHE A 146 12.02 0.39 24.19
N ASN A 147 11.72 0.22 25.47
CA ASN A 147 11.03 -0.94 26.04
C ASN A 147 9.56 -1.08 25.56
N ARG A 148 9.10 -0.22 24.67
CA ARG A 148 7.73 -0.17 24.18
C ARG A 148 7.75 0.08 22.68
N SER A 149 7.58 -0.99 21.90
CA SER A 149 7.38 -0.92 20.45
C SER A 149 5.90 -1.02 20.13
N PRO A 150 5.42 -0.35 19.06
CA PRO A 150 4.06 -0.57 18.59
C PRO A 150 3.87 -2.04 18.19
N PRO A 151 2.66 -2.57 18.30
CA PRO A 151 2.40 -3.97 17.95
C PRO A 151 2.48 -4.19 16.43
N GLY A 152 3.11 -5.29 16.02
CA GLY A 152 3.23 -5.72 14.62
C GLY A 152 1.98 -6.47 14.14
N HIS A 153 0.81 -5.85 14.24
CA HIS A 153 -0.46 -6.50 13.90
C HIS A 153 -0.54 -6.90 12.43
N VAL A 154 -1.16 -8.06 12.18
CA VAL A 154 -1.71 -8.42 10.88
C VAL A 154 -3.19 -8.07 10.90
N ARG A 155 -3.66 -7.38 9.89
CA ARG A 155 -5.04 -6.88 9.82
C ARG A 155 -5.67 -7.23 8.47
N ALA A 156 -6.96 -7.54 8.48
CA ALA A 156 -7.73 -7.77 7.27
C ALA A 156 -8.83 -6.74 7.11
N TYR A 157 -9.05 -6.38 5.86
CA TYR A 157 -10.07 -5.46 5.40
C TYR A 157 -10.90 -6.14 4.31
N ASP A 158 -12.16 -5.76 4.19
CA ASP A 158 -13.00 -6.24 3.10
C ASP A 158 -12.49 -5.72 1.74
N ALA A 159 -12.37 -6.61 0.76
CA ALA A 159 -11.81 -6.27 -0.54
C ALA A 159 -12.73 -5.38 -1.39
N TYR A 160 -14.03 -5.34 -1.09
CA TYR A 160 -15.00 -4.50 -1.79
C TYR A 160 -15.13 -3.12 -1.16
N THR A 161 -15.26 -3.08 0.17
CA THR A 161 -15.64 -1.86 0.90
C THR A 161 -14.50 -1.22 1.67
N GLY A 162 -13.41 -1.94 1.94
CA GLY A 162 -12.34 -1.47 2.80
C GLY A 162 -12.69 -1.51 4.30
N GLU A 163 -13.86 -2.05 4.67
CA GLU A 163 -14.23 -2.19 6.07
C GLU A 163 -13.28 -3.14 6.80
N PHE A 164 -12.94 -2.78 8.04
CA PHE A 164 -12.10 -3.61 8.90
C PHE A 164 -12.81 -4.91 9.28
N LYS A 165 -12.15 -6.05 9.08
CA LYS A 165 -12.70 -7.39 9.38
C LYS A 165 -12.14 -7.97 10.67
N TRP A 166 -10.84 -8.05 10.77
CA TRP A 166 -10.18 -8.63 11.94
C TRP A 166 -8.72 -8.19 12.09
N ARG A 167 -8.20 -8.43 13.26
CA ARG A 167 -6.81 -8.20 13.64
C ARG A 167 -6.25 -9.40 14.38
N PHE A 168 -5.03 -9.80 14.04
CA PHE A 168 -4.22 -10.75 14.77
C PHE A 168 -3.10 -10.00 15.49
N TYR A 169 -2.89 -10.34 16.78
CA TYR A 169 -1.93 -9.70 17.67
C TYR A 169 -0.57 -10.37 17.63
#